data_c0564ce111a70a3c531a02baca1d8afa
#
_entry.id   c0564ce111a70a3c531a02baca1d8afa
#
_cell.length_a   1.000
_cell.length_b   1.000
_cell.length_c   1.000
_cell.angle_alpha   90.00
_cell.angle_beta   90.00
_cell.angle_gamma   90.00
#
_symmetry.space_group_name_H-M   'P 1'
#
loop_
_entity.id
_entity.type
_entity.pdbx_description
1 polymer ?
#
loop_
_entity_poly.entity_id
_entity_poly.type
_entity_poly.pdbx_seq_one_letter_code
_entity_poly.pdbx_strand_id
1 'polypeptide(L)'
;MTELTQYIPNEGTMLRFGKKLAEVLVKQPKDNAIVLYFNGDLGAGKTTLTRGMVQGLGYQGNVKSPTYTLVEEYSIAGKMIYHFDLYRLADPEELEFMGIRDYFSQNCICLIEWAEKGEGILPEADLLVNIDYYDDARNITLIAQNSVGEHILTQL
;
A
#
# COMPACT_ATOMS: atom_id res chain seq x y z
N MET A 1 13.19 -8.14 -13.07
CA MET A 1 11.96 -7.43 -13.42
C MET A 1 11.81 -6.24 -12.50
N THR A 2 11.74 -5.05 -13.10
CA THR A 2 11.67 -3.80 -12.34
C THR A 2 10.29 -3.13 -12.42
N GLU A 3 9.45 -3.61 -13.32
CA GLU A 3 8.12 -3.04 -13.54
C GLU A 3 7.15 -4.12 -14.00
N LEU A 4 5.90 -4.03 -13.54
CA LEU A 4 4.81 -4.93 -13.92
C LEU A 4 3.55 -4.12 -14.10
N THR A 5 2.85 -4.29 -15.23
CA THR A 5 1.56 -3.64 -15.48
C THR A 5 0.45 -4.68 -15.53
N GLN A 6 -0.65 -4.41 -14.83
CA GLN A 6 -1.82 -5.28 -14.77
C GLN A 6 -3.07 -4.53 -15.18
N TYR A 7 -3.79 -5.07 -16.17
CA TYR A 7 -5.08 -4.53 -16.57
C TYR A 7 -6.16 -4.97 -15.60
N ILE A 8 -6.98 -4.02 -15.16
CA ILE A 8 -8.04 -4.23 -14.17
C ILE A 8 -9.38 -3.81 -14.78
N PRO A 9 -10.12 -4.73 -15.39
CA PRO A 9 -11.37 -4.38 -16.08
C PRO A 9 -12.53 -4.03 -15.15
N ASN A 10 -12.51 -4.47 -13.90
CA ASN A 10 -13.62 -4.27 -12.96
C ASN A 10 -13.16 -4.36 -11.51
N GLU A 11 -14.06 -4.06 -10.59
CA GLU A 11 -13.79 -4.09 -9.14
C GLU A 11 -13.39 -5.48 -8.65
N GLY A 12 -14.04 -6.52 -9.15
CA GLY A 12 -13.71 -7.89 -8.74
C GLY A 12 -12.27 -8.26 -9.05
N THR A 13 -11.76 -7.82 -10.20
CA THR A 13 -10.36 -8.04 -10.59
C THR A 13 -9.43 -7.24 -9.68
N MET A 14 -9.81 -6.02 -9.30
CA MET A 14 -9.04 -5.20 -8.38
C MET A 14 -8.89 -5.90 -7.03
N LEU A 15 -9.98 -6.45 -6.51
CA LEU A 15 -9.98 -7.16 -5.23
C LEU A 15 -9.09 -8.41 -5.30
N ARG A 16 -9.20 -9.18 -6.38
CA ARG A 16 -8.36 -10.38 -6.56
C ARG A 16 -6.89 -10.05 -6.70
N PHE A 17 -6.57 -8.99 -7.40
CA PHE A 17 -5.18 -8.53 -7.52
C PHE A 17 -4.64 -8.11 -6.16
N GLY A 18 -5.45 -7.40 -5.37
CA GLY A 18 -5.09 -7.01 -4.00
C GLY A 18 -4.77 -8.22 -3.14
N LYS A 19 -5.62 -9.24 -3.19
CA LYS A 19 -5.40 -10.49 -2.45
C LYS A 19 -4.07 -11.12 -2.84
N LYS A 20 -3.80 -11.25 -4.13
CA LYS A 20 -2.56 -11.84 -4.63
C LYS A 20 -1.34 -11.05 -4.17
N LEU A 21 -1.39 -9.72 -4.28
CA LEU A 21 -0.32 -8.85 -3.84
C LEU A 21 -0.04 -9.03 -2.35
N ALA A 22 -1.09 -9.01 -1.53
CA ALA A 22 -0.95 -9.18 -0.09
C ALA A 22 -0.35 -10.53 0.28
N GLU A 23 -0.77 -11.61 -0.39
CA GLU A 23 -0.22 -12.94 -0.15
C GLU A 23 1.29 -13.00 -0.44
N VAL A 24 1.74 -12.30 -1.47
CA VAL A 24 3.17 -12.20 -1.79
C VAL A 24 3.91 -11.39 -0.72
N LEU A 25 3.32 -10.26 -0.30
CA LEU A 25 3.96 -9.37 0.67
C LEU A 25 4.17 -10.04 2.02
N VAL A 26 3.19 -10.80 2.51
CA VAL A 26 3.31 -11.44 3.84
C VAL A 26 4.37 -12.54 3.88
N LYS A 27 4.78 -13.04 2.73
CA LYS A 27 5.81 -14.09 2.63
C LYS A 27 7.22 -13.53 2.51
N GLN A 28 7.38 -12.21 2.40
CA GLN A 28 8.69 -11.61 2.23
C GLN A 28 9.54 -11.73 3.51
N PRO A 29 10.80 -12.17 3.41
CA PRO A 29 11.69 -12.31 4.57
C PRO A 29 12.31 -10.96 4.93
N LYS A 30 11.50 -10.03 5.42
CA LYS A 30 11.95 -8.70 5.80
C LYS A 30 11.57 -8.47 7.26
N ASP A 31 12.54 -8.09 8.09
CA ASP A 31 12.34 -7.92 9.54
C ASP A 31 11.68 -6.58 9.90
N ASN A 32 11.83 -5.57 9.05
CA ASN A 32 11.17 -4.28 9.23
C ASN A 32 10.05 -4.13 8.18
N ALA A 33 9.42 -2.96 8.13
CA ALA A 33 8.27 -2.75 7.26
C ALA A 33 8.59 -2.90 5.79
N ILE A 34 7.64 -3.49 5.05
CA ILE A 34 7.60 -3.41 3.60
C ILE A 34 6.74 -2.19 3.27
N VAL A 35 7.29 -1.26 2.51
CA VAL A 35 6.65 0.03 2.26
C VAL A 35 6.23 0.16 0.80
N LEU A 36 4.93 0.39 0.58
CA LEU A 36 4.36 0.65 -0.73
C LEU A 36 3.81 2.08 -0.76
N TYR A 37 4.16 2.82 -1.81
CA TYR A 37 3.56 4.13 -2.06
C TYR A 37 2.47 3.97 -3.11
N PHE A 38 1.25 4.34 -2.76
CA PHE A 38 0.08 4.28 -3.65
C PHE A 38 -0.11 5.63 -4.31
N ASN A 39 -0.12 5.65 -5.63
CA ASN A 39 -0.36 6.84 -6.44
C ASN A 39 -1.56 6.61 -7.34
N GLY A 40 -2.40 7.61 -7.46
CA GLY A 40 -3.60 7.55 -8.31
C GLY A 40 -4.55 8.65 -7.92
N ASP A 41 -5.36 9.08 -8.88
CA ASP A 41 -6.36 10.11 -8.65
C ASP A 41 -7.45 9.62 -7.69
N LEU A 42 -8.19 10.57 -7.12
CA LEU A 42 -9.35 10.27 -6.29
C LEU A 42 -10.31 9.35 -7.07
N GLY A 43 -10.73 8.26 -6.44
CA GLY A 43 -11.62 7.30 -7.08
C GLY A 43 -10.93 6.30 -8.00
N ALA A 44 -9.61 6.32 -8.12
CA ALA A 44 -8.88 5.39 -8.99
C ALA A 44 -8.93 3.93 -8.51
N GLY A 45 -9.19 3.70 -7.21
CA GLY A 45 -9.29 2.35 -6.68
C GLY A 45 -8.29 2.00 -5.59
N LYS A 46 -7.63 3.00 -4.99
CA LYS A 46 -6.65 2.76 -3.91
C LYS A 46 -7.28 2.07 -2.71
N THR A 47 -8.47 2.53 -2.29
CA THR A 47 -9.20 1.91 -1.17
C THR A 47 -9.70 0.52 -1.54
N THR A 48 -10.16 0.33 -2.78
CA THR A 48 -10.61 -0.99 -3.26
C THR A 48 -9.45 -1.99 -3.26
N LEU A 49 -8.28 -1.56 -3.74
CA LEU A 49 -7.08 -2.40 -3.72
C LEU A 49 -6.71 -2.77 -2.30
N THR A 50 -6.70 -1.80 -1.39
CA THR A 50 -6.40 -2.04 0.03
C THR A 50 -7.40 -3.01 0.63
N ARG A 51 -8.69 -2.87 0.32
CA ARG A 51 -9.74 -3.80 0.79
C ARG A 51 -9.46 -5.22 0.30
N GLY A 52 -9.09 -5.38 -0.96
CA GLY A 52 -8.72 -6.68 -1.51
C GLY A 52 -7.53 -7.29 -0.80
N MET A 53 -6.54 -6.48 -0.46
CA MET A 53 -5.36 -6.93 0.27
C MET A 53 -5.73 -7.40 1.68
N VAL A 54 -6.43 -6.56 2.42
CA VAL A 54 -6.74 -6.81 3.83
C VAL A 54 -7.74 -7.95 3.98
N GLN A 55 -8.85 -7.90 3.25
CA GLN A 55 -9.88 -8.93 3.29
C GLN A 55 -9.39 -10.23 2.66
N GLY A 56 -8.54 -10.14 1.65
CA GLY A 56 -7.93 -11.31 1.03
C GLY A 56 -7.05 -12.12 1.98
N LEU A 57 -6.50 -11.49 3.01
CA LEU A 57 -5.73 -12.17 4.05
C LEU A 57 -6.62 -12.68 5.20
N GLY A 58 -7.93 -12.42 5.17
CA GLY A 58 -8.87 -12.92 6.14
C GLY A 58 -9.46 -11.89 7.10
N TYR A 59 -9.16 -10.60 6.91
CA TYR A 59 -9.77 -9.56 7.74
C TYR A 59 -11.28 -9.48 7.48
N GLN A 60 -12.08 -9.51 8.55
CA GLN A 60 -13.53 -9.57 8.44
C GLN A 60 -14.24 -8.25 8.75
N GLY A 61 -13.49 -7.19 9.03
CA GLY A 61 -14.04 -5.88 9.31
C GLY A 61 -14.18 -5.00 8.07
N ASN A 62 -14.65 -3.79 8.29
CA ASN A 62 -14.74 -2.78 7.24
C ASN A 62 -13.36 -2.19 6.94
N VAL A 63 -13.10 -1.92 5.68
CA VAL A 63 -11.90 -1.24 5.24
C VAL A 63 -12.28 0.18 4.86
N LYS A 64 -11.71 1.15 5.56
CA LYS A 64 -12.03 2.57 5.43
C LYS A 64 -10.88 3.33 4.80
N SER A 65 -11.20 4.40 4.08
CA SER A 65 -10.19 5.36 3.66
C SER A 65 -9.67 6.11 4.88
N PRO A 66 -8.34 6.25 5.06
CA PRO A 66 -7.78 6.98 6.20
C PRO A 66 -7.71 8.48 5.98
N THR A 67 -8.54 9.05 5.10
CA THR A 67 -8.52 10.47 4.75
C THR A 67 -8.64 11.37 5.98
N TYR A 68 -9.46 10.99 6.97
CA TYR A 68 -9.69 11.78 8.17
C TYR A 68 -8.91 11.29 9.39
N THR A 69 -8.50 10.03 9.39
CA THR A 69 -7.81 9.41 10.54
C THR A 69 -6.30 9.39 10.39
N LEU A 70 -5.80 9.68 9.18
CA LEU A 70 -4.40 9.66 8.79
C LEU A 70 -3.85 8.23 8.68
N VAL A 71 -4.20 7.33 9.57
CA VAL A 71 -3.80 5.93 9.52
C VAL A 71 -4.95 5.02 9.95
N GLU A 72 -5.13 3.92 9.24
CA GLU A 72 -6.01 2.82 9.63
C GLU A 72 -5.14 1.58 9.83
N GLU A 73 -5.39 0.84 10.91
CA GLU A 73 -4.62 -0.32 11.30
C GLU A 73 -5.42 -1.60 11.13
N TYR A 74 -4.82 -2.62 10.51
CA TYR A 74 -5.47 -3.92 10.30
C TYR A 74 -4.55 -5.03 10.82
N SER A 75 -5.05 -5.79 11.79
CA SER A 75 -4.33 -6.94 12.35
C SER A 75 -4.94 -8.21 11.77
N ILE A 76 -4.14 -8.99 11.05
CA ILE A 76 -4.62 -10.21 10.39
C ILE A 76 -3.61 -11.33 10.63
N ALA A 77 -4.03 -12.36 11.38
CA ALA A 77 -3.22 -13.56 11.61
C ALA A 77 -1.79 -13.24 12.08
N GLY A 78 -1.66 -12.27 12.97
CA GLY A 78 -0.36 -11.87 13.52
C GLY A 78 0.44 -10.91 12.64
N LYS A 79 -0.10 -10.52 11.49
CA LYS A 79 0.53 -9.56 10.60
C LYS A 79 -0.21 -8.24 10.66
N MET A 80 0.54 -7.13 10.73
CA MET A 80 -0.04 -5.78 10.76
C MET A 80 0.06 -5.14 9.38
N ILE A 81 -1.04 -4.52 8.95
CA ILE A 81 -1.06 -3.66 7.77
C ILE A 81 -1.48 -2.28 8.23
N TYR A 82 -0.67 -1.28 7.93
CA TYR A 82 -0.97 0.13 8.23
C TYR A 82 -1.24 0.85 6.92
N HIS A 83 -2.40 1.49 6.81
CA HIS A 83 -2.77 2.28 5.64
C HIS A 83 -2.79 3.75 6.02
N PHE A 84 -1.88 4.52 5.42
CA PHE A 84 -1.73 5.96 5.66
C PHE A 84 -2.27 6.76 4.49
N ASP A 85 -2.91 7.89 4.78
CA ASP A 85 -3.26 8.89 3.78
C ASP A 85 -2.78 10.25 4.31
N LEU A 86 -1.76 10.79 3.68
CA LEU A 86 -1.11 12.03 4.12
C LEU A 86 -1.65 13.28 3.44
N TYR A 87 -2.77 13.16 2.72
CA TYR A 87 -3.34 14.29 1.96
C TYR A 87 -3.56 15.53 2.83
N ARG A 88 -4.05 15.35 4.06
CA ARG A 88 -4.36 16.45 4.99
C ARG A 88 -3.19 16.88 5.85
N LEU A 89 -2.03 16.27 5.66
CA LEU A 89 -0.85 16.60 6.44
C LEU A 89 -0.38 18.01 6.08
N ALA A 90 -0.31 18.91 7.08
CA ALA A 90 0.14 20.29 6.87
C ALA A 90 1.66 20.40 6.91
N ASP A 91 2.30 19.63 7.78
CA ASP A 91 3.74 19.67 8.01
C ASP A 91 4.25 18.25 8.24
N PRO A 92 5.33 17.82 7.54
CA PRO A 92 5.93 16.51 7.77
C PRO A 92 6.28 16.22 9.24
N GLU A 93 6.56 17.24 10.04
CA GLU A 93 6.86 17.08 11.46
C GLU A 93 5.70 16.45 12.24
N GLU A 94 4.47 16.57 11.77
CA GLU A 94 3.32 15.93 12.39
C GLU A 94 3.50 14.42 12.46
N LEU A 95 4.21 13.83 11.49
CA LEU A 95 4.51 12.40 11.46
C LEU A 95 5.46 12.00 12.60
N GLU A 96 6.39 12.89 12.94
CA GLU A 96 7.31 12.65 14.08
C GLU A 96 6.53 12.60 15.38
N PHE A 97 5.55 13.50 15.55
CA PHE A 97 4.74 13.53 16.77
C PHE A 97 3.87 12.28 16.92
N MET A 98 3.48 11.63 15.84
CA MET A 98 2.70 10.40 15.95
C MET A 98 3.56 9.14 16.06
N GLY A 99 4.89 9.29 16.10
CA GLY A 99 5.81 8.16 16.24
C GLY A 99 5.92 7.33 14.97
N ILE A 100 5.93 7.98 13.81
CA ILE A 100 5.91 7.29 12.51
C ILE A 100 7.07 6.30 12.36
N ARG A 101 8.23 6.58 12.95
CA ARG A 101 9.41 5.71 12.82
C ARG A 101 9.20 4.35 13.46
N ASP A 102 8.35 4.29 14.51
CA ASP A 102 8.04 3.03 15.18
C ASP A 102 7.22 2.09 14.29
N TYR A 103 6.40 2.65 13.40
CA TYR A 103 5.66 1.84 12.42
C TYR A 103 6.63 1.12 11.48
N PHE A 104 7.65 1.84 11.00
CA PHE A 104 8.57 1.29 10.00
C PHE A 104 9.60 0.32 10.57
N SER A 105 9.81 0.33 11.87
CA SER A 105 10.73 -0.61 12.53
C SER A 105 10.09 -1.96 12.83
N GLN A 106 8.78 -2.09 12.67
CA GLN A 106 8.04 -3.32 12.91
C GLN A 106 8.04 -4.21 11.67
N ASN A 107 7.86 -5.50 11.86
CA ASN A 107 7.60 -6.44 10.77
C ASN A 107 6.14 -6.28 10.34
N CYS A 108 5.88 -5.38 9.43
CA CYS A 108 4.53 -5.03 8.99
C CYS A 108 4.53 -4.63 7.51
N ILE A 109 3.34 -4.31 7.00
CA ILE A 109 3.17 -3.77 5.66
C ILE A 109 2.60 -2.37 5.81
N CYS A 110 3.25 -1.38 5.20
CA CYS A 110 2.79 0.01 5.21
C CYS A 110 2.38 0.42 3.79
N LEU A 111 1.14 0.87 3.65
CA LEU A 111 0.57 1.37 2.40
C LEU A 111 0.38 2.87 2.59
N ILE A 112 1.05 3.69 1.79
CA ILE A 112 1.09 5.14 1.99
C ILE A 112 0.59 5.88 0.76
N GLU A 113 -0.50 6.65 0.92
CA GLU A 113 -1.02 7.57 -0.10
C GLU A 113 -0.49 8.96 0.20
N TRP A 114 -0.21 9.74 -0.86
CA TRP A 114 0.34 11.09 -0.76
C TRP A 114 1.66 11.15 -0.02
N ALA A 115 2.55 10.19 -0.34
CA ALA A 115 3.85 10.06 0.32
C ALA A 115 4.72 11.32 0.20
N GLU A 116 4.56 12.10 -0.87
CA GLU A 116 5.31 13.35 -1.07
C GLU A 116 5.07 14.37 0.05
N LYS A 117 3.94 14.27 0.76
CA LYS A 117 3.65 15.12 1.91
C LYS A 117 4.55 14.82 3.12
N GLY A 118 5.12 13.63 3.17
CA GLY A 118 6.02 13.20 4.25
C GLY A 118 7.48 13.12 3.82
N GLU A 119 7.83 13.73 2.70
CA GLU A 119 9.20 13.71 2.20
C GLU A 119 10.20 14.19 3.25
N GLY A 120 11.30 13.46 3.37
CA GLY A 120 12.34 13.75 4.36
C GLY A 120 12.17 12.98 5.67
N ILE A 121 10.96 12.44 5.94
CA ILE A 121 10.66 11.69 7.17
C ILE A 121 10.32 10.23 6.86
N LEU A 122 9.64 9.99 5.74
CA LEU A 122 9.29 8.64 5.32
C LEU A 122 10.51 7.90 4.75
N PRO A 123 10.59 6.59 4.96
CA PRO A 123 11.60 5.78 4.28
C PRO A 123 11.29 5.68 2.79
N GLU A 124 12.27 5.27 1.99
CA GLU A 124 12.00 4.96 0.60
C GLU A 124 11.03 3.79 0.48
N ALA A 125 10.18 3.81 -0.54
CA ALA A 125 9.31 2.70 -0.82
C ALA A 125 10.11 1.52 -1.37
N ASP A 126 9.65 0.30 -1.08
CA ASP A 126 10.13 -0.89 -1.76
C ASP A 126 9.45 -1.02 -3.13
N LEU A 127 8.22 -0.52 -3.24
CA LEU A 127 7.40 -0.66 -4.43
C LEU A 127 6.50 0.57 -4.58
N LEU A 128 6.46 1.12 -5.79
CA LEU A 128 5.45 2.11 -6.16
C LEU A 128 4.28 1.40 -6.81
N VAL A 129 3.07 1.79 -6.44
CA VAL A 129 1.82 1.23 -6.98
C VAL A 129 1.04 2.37 -7.60
N ASN A 130 1.07 2.45 -8.93
CA ASN A 130 0.39 3.50 -9.67
C ASN A 130 -0.89 2.95 -10.28
N ILE A 131 -2.03 3.60 -9.97
CA ILE A 131 -3.34 3.19 -10.48
C ILE A 131 -3.83 4.29 -11.40
N ASP A 132 -4.00 3.97 -12.68
CA ASP A 132 -4.42 4.93 -13.69
C ASP A 132 -5.78 4.53 -14.28
N TYR A 133 -6.57 5.54 -14.64
CA TYR A 133 -7.79 5.32 -15.40
C TYR A 133 -7.45 4.83 -16.80
N TYR A 134 -8.24 3.90 -17.29
CA TYR A 134 -8.16 3.41 -18.65
C TYR A 134 -9.61 3.18 -19.11
N ASP A 135 -10.25 4.25 -19.64
CA ASP A 135 -11.69 4.30 -19.87
C ASP A 135 -12.44 3.93 -18.58
N ASP A 136 -13.34 2.94 -18.60
CA ASP A 136 -14.06 2.49 -17.43
C ASP A 136 -13.26 1.49 -16.58
N ALA A 137 -12.11 1.09 -17.06
CA ALA A 137 -11.22 0.16 -16.38
C ALA A 137 -10.08 0.91 -15.69
N ARG A 138 -9.09 0.15 -15.20
CA ARG A 138 -7.87 0.69 -14.59
C ARG A 138 -6.66 -0.10 -15.08
N ASN A 139 -5.50 0.55 -15.04
CA ASN A 139 -4.22 -0.12 -15.15
C ASN A 139 -3.46 0.11 -13.86
N ILE A 140 -2.89 -0.96 -13.31
CA ILE A 140 -1.99 -0.86 -12.16
C ILE A 140 -0.57 -1.11 -12.68
N THR A 141 0.33 -0.17 -12.39
CA THR A 141 1.73 -0.33 -12.69
C THR A 141 2.50 -0.42 -11.37
N LEU A 142 3.21 -1.52 -11.17
CA LEU A 142 4.06 -1.73 -10.00
C LEU A 142 5.50 -1.49 -10.42
N ILE A 143 6.20 -0.62 -9.70
CA ILE A 143 7.58 -0.24 -10.02
C ILE A 143 8.45 -0.54 -8.80
N ALA A 144 9.39 -1.47 -8.95
CA ALA A 144 10.32 -1.82 -7.89
C ALA A 144 11.33 -0.70 -7.66
N GLN A 145 11.56 -0.36 -6.40
CA GLN A 145 12.50 0.69 -6.02
C GLN A 145 13.83 0.13 -5.51
N ASN A 146 13.84 -1.16 -5.18
CA ASN A 146 15.01 -1.84 -4.63
C ASN A 146 14.88 -3.36 -4.87
N SER A 147 15.84 -4.14 -4.34
CA SER A 147 15.84 -5.60 -4.52
C SER A 147 14.63 -6.29 -3.89
N VAL A 148 14.09 -5.75 -2.79
CA VAL A 148 12.87 -6.28 -2.17
C VAL A 148 11.70 -6.13 -3.14
N GLY A 149 11.54 -4.94 -3.73
CA GLY A 149 10.51 -4.69 -4.72
C GLY A 149 10.65 -5.58 -5.94
N GLU A 150 11.87 -5.76 -6.42
CA GLU A 150 12.14 -6.65 -7.56
C GLU A 150 11.75 -8.09 -7.26
N HIS A 151 12.08 -8.56 -6.06
CA HIS A 151 11.71 -9.91 -5.64
C HIS A 151 10.20 -10.08 -5.58
N ILE A 152 9.48 -9.09 -5.05
CA ILE A 152 8.01 -9.10 -5.00
C ILE A 152 7.44 -9.27 -6.41
N LEU A 153 7.93 -8.50 -7.38
CA LEU A 153 7.44 -8.58 -8.76
C LEU A 153 7.62 -9.97 -9.37
N THR A 154 8.69 -10.67 -9.02
CA THR A 154 8.91 -12.03 -9.54
C THR A 154 7.90 -13.05 -9.04
N GLN A 155 7.21 -12.76 -7.92
CA GLN A 155 6.23 -13.64 -7.31
C GLN A 155 4.80 -13.38 -7.80
N LEU A 156 4.59 -12.30 -8.53
CA LEU A 156 3.27 -11.93 -9.08
C LEU A 156 3.03 -12.48 -10.52
#